data_b3eefc63fcd1e0a192bbc2aa66fa002e
#
_entry.id   b3eefc63fcd1e0a192bbc2aa66fa002e
#
_cell.length_a   1.000
_cell.length_b   1.000
_cell.length_c   1.000
_cell.angle_alpha   90.00
_cell.angle_beta   90.00
_cell.angle_gamma   90.00
#
_symmetry.space_group_name_H-M   'P 1'
#
loop_
_entity.id
_entity.type
_entity.pdbx_description
1 polymer ?
#
loop_
_entity_poly.entity_id
_entity_poly.type
_entity_poly.pdbx_seq_one_letter_code
_entity_poly.pdbx_strand_id
1 'polypeptide(L)'
;MSLKFVNRVREMAELDAAARKGGLLVIFGRRRVGKSRLLRKWLEDRGGMYSQAVEGPVEMQIQQLMADIRTQLGSQIVPRSWPEFLEVLSLQKKPWILCLDELPYLTAVDASLPSQLQKWLDHSIPRGCLLILAGSSTAMMNELFLNRTAPLYGRAQKLINVRPMDYAAFCEACGQKPGAVESFEKFSLVGGVPKYWEFVEK
;
A
#
# COMPACT_ATOMS: atom_id res chain seq x y z
N MET A 1 -11.76 -21.27 2.11
CA MET A 1 -11.99 -20.25 3.17
C MET A 1 -10.92 -19.17 3.06
N SER A 2 -11.20 -17.94 3.44
CA SER A 2 -10.15 -16.90 3.52
C SER A 2 -9.39 -17.08 4.83
N LEU A 3 -8.08 -17.23 4.79
CA LEU A 3 -7.21 -17.28 5.98
C LEU A 3 -7.55 -16.16 6.97
N LYS A 4 -7.52 -16.45 8.27
CA LYS A 4 -7.69 -15.42 9.32
C LYS A 4 -6.62 -14.33 9.15
N PHE A 5 -6.99 -13.06 9.33
CA PHE A 5 -6.01 -11.97 9.41
C PHE A 5 -5.36 -12.03 10.80
N VAL A 6 -4.06 -12.25 10.83
CA VAL A 6 -3.29 -12.42 12.07
C VAL A 6 -2.06 -11.55 12.06
N ASN A 7 -1.51 -11.30 13.25
CA ASN A 7 -0.31 -10.50 13.42
C ASN A 7 -0.47 -9.07 12.83
N ARG A 8 0.59 -8.41 12.38
CA ARG A 8 0.60 -7.04 11.79
C ARG A 8 0.29 -5.92 12.79
N VAL A 9 0.36 -6.19 14.09
CA VAL A 9 0.07 -5.19 15.13
C VAL A 9 1.00 -3.97 15.00
N ARG A 10 2.28 -4.21 14.70
CA ARG A 10 3.26 -3.16 14.51
C ARG A 10 2.95 -2.31 13.28
N GLU A 11 2.70 -2.94 12.15
CA GLU A 11 2.39 -2.23 10.90
C GLU A 11 1.08 -1.45 11.03
N MET A 12 0.06 -1.99 11.69
CA MET A 12 -1.19 -1.28 11.98
C MET A 12 -0.95 -0.05 12.87
N ALA A 13 -0.15 -0.16 13.91
CA ALA A 13 0.19 0.97 14.78
C ALA A 13 0.99 2.07 14.04
N GLU A 14 1.89 1.68 13.12
CA GLU A 14 2.64 2.61 12.28
C GLU A 14 1.72 3.35 11.27
N LEU A 15 0.74 2.64 10.70
CA LEU A 15 -0.31 3.24 9.86
C LEU A 15 -1.15 4.25 10.66
N ASP A 16 -1.52 3.90 11.89
CA ASP A 16 -2.28 4.78 12.78
C ASP A 16 -1.51 6.05 13.14
N ALA A 17 -0.24 5.92 13.41
CA ALA A 17 0.64 7.07 13.69
C ALA A 17 0.76 7.99 12.46
N ALA A 18 0.89 7.40 11.27
CA ALA A 18 0.94 8.14 10.02
C ALA A 18 -0.38 8.89 9.73
N ALA A 19 -1.53 8.25 9.97
CA ALA A 19 -2.83 8.86 9.75
C ALA A 19 -3.08 10.09 10.63
N ARG A 20 -2.55 10.09 11.86
CA ARG A 20 -2.62 11.26 12.74
C ARG A 20 -1.75 12.43 12.27
N LYS A 21 -0.63 12.14 11.61
CA LYS A 21 0.32 13.14 11.14
C LYS A 21 0.00 13.70 9.75
N GLY A 22 -0.57 12.87 8.87
CA GLY A 22 -0.76 13.16 7.45
C GLY A 22 0.55 13.13 6.65
N GLY A 23 0.48 13.49 5.36
CA GLY A 23 1.64 13.51 4.47
C GLY A 23 1.82 12.23 3.68
N LEU A 24 3.05 11.74 3.50
CA LEU A 24 3.38 10.55 2.73
C LEU A 24 3.86 9.40 3.62
N LEU A 25 3.25 8.22 3.44
CA LEU A 25 3.72 6.94 3.98
C LEU A 25 4.04 5.98 2.84
N VAL A 26 5.08 5.18 2.99
CA VAL A 26 5.47 4.17 2.00
C VAL A 26 5.43 2.78 2.60
N ILE A 27 4.82 1.84 1.88
CA ILE A 27 4.75 0.42 2.27
C ILE A 27 5.33 -0.42 1.14
N PHE A 28 6.30 -1.26 1.46
CA PHE A 28 6.90 -2.16 0.47
C PHE A 28 7.23 -3.53 1.08
N GLY A 29 7.56 -4.48 0.23
CA GLY A 29 7.87 -5.85 0.61
C GLY A 29 7.52 -6.83 -0.49
N ARG A 30 7.99 -8.06 -0.40
CA ARG A 30 7.82 -9.09 -1.42
C ARG A 30 6.37 -9.26 -1.88
N ARG A 31 6.19 -9.72 -3.12
CA ARG A 31 4.87 -10.15 -3.60
C ARG A 31 4.28 -11.20 -2.65
N ARG A 32 2.95 -11.17 -2.49
CA ARG A 32 2.16 -12.14 -1.69
C ARG A 32 2.39 -12.10 -0.18
N VAL A 33 3.17 -11.14 0.34
CA VAL A 33 3.44 -10.99 1.78
C VAL A 33 2.25 -10.40 2.57
N GLY A 34 1.21 -9.93 1.87
CA GLY A 34 -0.02 -9.44 2.46
C GLY A 34 -0.15 -7.92 2.61
N LYS A 35 0.62 -7.11 1.83
CA LYS A 35 0.51 -5.63 1.85
C LYS A 35 -0.90 -5.13 1.56
N SER A 36 -1.47 -5.53 0.42
CA SER A 36 -2.82 -5.10 -0.01
C SER A 36 -3.89 -5.52 1.01
N ARG A 37 -3.77 -6.72 1.59
CA ARG A 37 -4.68 -7.19 2.64
C ARG A 37 -4.56 -6.38 3.92
N LEU A 38 -3.33 -6.02 4.32
CA LEU A 38 -3.05 -5.14 5.46
C LEU A 38 -3.70 -3.78 5.26
N LEU A 39 -3.48 -3.15 4.10
CA LEU A 39 -4.04 -1.83 3.79
C LEU A 39 -5.56 -1.84 3.76
N ARG A 40 -6.18 -2.80 3.08
CA ARG A 40 -7.64 -2.92 3.03
C ARG A 40 -8.23 -3.15 4.42
N LYS A 41 -7.62 -4.07 5.21
CA LYS A 41 -8.09 -4.34 6.58
C LYS A 41 -7.99 -3.10 7.47
N TRP A 42 -6.92 -2.34 7.35
CA TRP A 42 -6.75 -1.12 8.10
C TRP A 42 -7.75 -0.02 7.70
N LEU A 43 -8.07 0.09 6.42
CA LEU A 43 -9.05 1.06 5.91
C LEU A 43 -10.50 0.70 6.25
N GLU A 44 -10.84 -0.60 6.44
CA GLU A 44 -12.19 -1.03 6.85
C GLU A 44 -12.66 -0.30 8.12
N ASP A 45 -11.76 -0.14 9.09
CA ASP A 45 -12.09 0.44 10.40
C ASP A 45 -12.01 1.98 10.40
N ARG A 46 -11.26 2.58 9.47
CA ARG A 46 -10.97 4.03 9.48
C ARG A 46 -11.67 4.82 8.41
N GLY A 47 -12.11 4.17 7.38
CA GLY A 47 -12.49 4.81 6.14
C GLY A 47 -11.27 5.30 5.35
N GLY A 48 -11.47 5.54 4.08
CA GLY A 48 -10.43 6.00 3.16
C GLY A 48 -10.58 5.35 1.80
N MET A 49 -9.72 5.75 0.89
CA MET A 49 -9.73 5.35 -0.51
C MET A 49 -8.62 4.36 -0.79
N TYR A 50 -8.91 3.33 -1.55
CA TYR A 50 -7.93 2.34 -1.99
C TYR A 50 -8.06 2.12 -3.49
N SER A 51 -6.95 2.20 -4.20
CA SER A 51 -6.86 1.77 -5.59
C SER A 51 -5.58 0.98 -5.81
N GLN A 52 -5.67 -0.04 -6.64
CA GLN A 52 -4.54 -0.84 -7.07
C GLN A 52 -4.24 -0.54 -8.54
N ALA A 53 -3.02 -0.08 -8.80
CA ALA A 53 -2.58 0.19 -10.16
C ALA A 53 -2.57 -1.08 -11.01
N VAL A 54 -2.90 -0.91 -12.28
CA VAL A 54 -2.86 -1.93 -13.32
C VAL A 54 -1.85 -1.55 -14.40
N GLU A 55 -1.34 -2.52 -15.13
CA GLU A 55 -0.50 -2.23 -16.30
C GLU A 55 -1.35 -1.62 -17.42
N GLY A 56 -0.88 -0.51 -17.99
CA GLY A 56 -1.58 0.16 -19.08
C GLY A 56 -1.19 1.64 -19.23
N PRO A 57 -1.67 2.32 -20.27
CA PRO A 57 -1.44 3.75 -20.48
C PRO A 57 -1.88 4.61 -19.30
N VAL A 58 -1.31 5.80 -19.15
CA VAL A 58 -1.59 6.74 -18.05
C VAL A 58 -3.08 7.02 -17.92
N GLU A 59 -3.77 7.30 -19.03
CA GLU A 59 -5.21 7.60 -19.02
C GLU A 59 -6.04 6.44 -18.46
N MET A 60 -5.71 5.19 -18.84
CA MET A 60 -6.39 4.01 -18.33
C MET A 60 -6.13 3.81 -16.82
N GLN A 61 -4.90 4.04 -16.37
CA GLN A 61 -4.56 3.95 -14.95
C GLN A 61 -5.32 4.98 -14.13
N ILE A 62 -5.41 6.23 -14.61
CA ILE A 62 -6.15 7.29 -13.93
C ILE A 62 -7.66 7.00 -13.94
N GLN A 63 -8.21 6.52 -15.05
CA GLN A 63 -9.63 6.13 -15.12
C GLN A 63 -9.95 5.01 -14.13
N GLN A 64 -9.12 3.97 -14.05
CA GLN A 64 -9.30 2.88 -13.10
C GLN A 64 -9.22 3.39 -11.66
N LEU A 65 -8.22 4.21 -11.36
CA LEU A 65 -8.04 4.80 -10.04
C LEU A 65 -9.27 5.65 -9.66
N MET A 66 -9.77 6.50 -10.56
CA MET A 66 -10.97 7.29 -10.31
C MET A 66 -12.22 6.41 -10.15
N ALA A 67 -12.34 5.33 -10.90
CA ALA A 67 -13.45 4.38 -10.73
C ALA A 67 -13.46 3.77 -9.31
N ASP A 68 -12.28 3.46 -8.76
CA ASP A 68 -12.14 2.87 -7.42
C ASP A 68 -12.48 3.86 -6.29
N ILE A 69 -12.14 5.15 -6.46
CA ILE A 69 -12.21 6.13 -5.35
C ILE A 69 -13.31 7.17 -5.49
N ARG A 70 -13.96 7.28 -6.66
CA ARG A 70 -14.93 8.35 -6.99
C ARG A 70 -16.02 8.52 -5.95
N THR A 71 -16.56 7.41 -5.43
CA THR A 71 -17.66 7.45 -4.46
C THR A 71 -17.24 8.13 -3.16
N GLN A 72 -16.03 7.81 -2.65
CA GLN A 72 -15.51 8.39 -1.42
C GLN A 72 -14.99 9.81 -1.65
N LEU A 73 -14.42 10.08 -2.83
CA LEU A 73 -13.90 11.38 -3.21
C LEU A 73 -15.03 12.40 -3.45
N GLY A 74 -16.21 11.94 -3.89
CA GLY A 74 -17.36 12.82 -4.18
C GLY A 74 -17.15 13.77 -5.37
N SER A 75 -16.12 13.55 -6.19
CA SER A 75 -15.80 14.38 -7.35
C SER A 75 -16.43 13.85 -8.62
N GLN A 76 -16.96 14.75 -9.45
CA GLN A 76 -17.47 14.47 -10.80
C GLN A 76 -16.37 14.70 -11.87
N ILE A 77 -15.24 15.31 -11.49
CA ILE A 77 -14.12 15.59 -12.39
C ILE A 77 -13.44 14.28 -12.76
N VAL A 78 -13.20 14.08 -14.05
CA VAL A 78 -12.45 12.92 -14.57
C VAL A 78 -11.11 13.45 -15.10
N PRO A 79 -10.03 13.38 -14.30
CA PRO A 79 -8.71 13.81 -14.71
C PRO A 79 -8.16 12.93 -15.82
N ARG A 80 -7.35 13.51 -16.71
CA ARG A 80 -6.69 12.81 -17.83
C ARG A 80 -5.18 12.72 -17.66
N SER A 81 -4.65 13.40 -16.66
CA SER A 81 -3.21 13.44 -16.36
C SER A 81 -2.97 13.38 -14.85
N TRP A 82 -1.77 13.03 -14.44
CA TRP A 82 -1.39 13.04 -13.03
C TRP A 82 -1.50 14.42 -12.39
N PRO A 83 -1.06 15.53 -13.04
CA PRO A 83 -1.27 16.86 -12.48
C PRO A 83 -2.74 17.16 -12.19
N GLU A 84 -3.65 16.87 -13.13
CA GLU A 84 -5.09 17.06 -12.92
C GLU A 84 -5.63 16.18 -11.78
N PHE A 85 -5.17 14.92 -11.69
CA PHE A 85 -5.56 14.03 -10.60
C PHE A 85 -5.11 14.57 -9.23
N LEU A 86 -3.87 15.02 -9.11
CA LEU A 86 -3.33 15.61 -7.89
C LEU A 86 -4.03 16.92 -7.51
N GLU A 87 -4.44 17.71 -8.51
CA GLU A 87 -5.25 18.91 -8.29
C GLU A 87 -6.63 18.56 -7.72
N VAL A 88 -7.32 17.54 -8.27
CA VAL A 88 -8.58 17.05 -7.73
C VAL A 88 -8.46 16.65 -6.27
N LEU A 89 -7.36 16.01 -5.88
CA LEU A 89 -7.10 15.68 -4.47
C LEU A 89 -6.86 16.92 -3.61
N SER A 90 -6.18 17.93 -4.15
CA SER A 90 -5.89 19.19 -3.44
C SER A 90 -7.16 20.01 -3.16
N LEU A 91 -8.16 19.92 -4.02
CA LEU A 91 -9.43 20.65 -3.89
C LEU A 91 -10.39 20.03 -2.85
N GLN A 92 -10.05 18.89 -2.28
CA GLN A 92 -10.90 18.23 -1.27
C GLN A 92 -10.93 19.03 0.02
N LYS A 93 -12.13 19.37 0.48
CA LYS A 93 -12.36 20.19 1.69
C LYS A 93 -12.13 19.42 2.99
N LYS A 94 -12.27 18.10 2.98
CA LYS A 94 -12.13 17.24 4.15
C LYS A 94 -10.82 16.45 4.08
N PRO A 95 -10.16 16.20 5.21
CA PRO A 95 -9.02 15.29 5.23
C PRO A 95 -9.39 13.91 4.67
N TRP A 96 -8.47 13.34 3.92
CA TRP A 96 -8.65 12.04 3.28
C TRP A 96 -7.42 11.15 3.49
N ILE A 97 -7.63 9.86 3.37
CA ILE A 97 -6.60 8.83 3.28
C ILE A 97 -6.74 8.17 1.91
N LEU A 98 -5.64 8.12 1.15
CA LEU A 98 -5.59 7.45 -0.15
C LEU A 98 -4.44 6.45 -0.18
N CYS A 99 -4.74 5.19 -0.47
CA CYS A 99 -3.77 4.14 -0.72
C CYS A 99 -3.69 3.86 -2.22
N LEU A 100 -2.50 4.09 -2.80
CA LEU A 100 -2.16 3.67 -4.16
C LEU A 100 -1.24 2.46 -4.07
N ASP A 101 -1.78 1.30 -4.40
CA ASP A 101 -1.04 0.02 -4.37
C ASP A 101 -0.43 -0.28 -5.75
N GLU A 102 0.71 -0.95 -5.75
CA GLU A 102 1.53 -1.28 -6.92
C GLU A 102 2.02 -0.03 -7.69
N LEU A 103 2.53 0.99 -6.95
CA LEU A 103 3.19 2.17 -7.50
C LEU A 103 4.19 1.87 -8.65
N PRO A 104 4.96 0.76 -8.64
CA PRO A 104 5.82 0.42 -9.77
C PRO A 104 5.14 0.40 -11.14
N TYR A 105 3.88 0.03 -11.23
CA TYR A 105 3.15 0.06 -12.52
C TYR A 105 2.88 1.50 -13.00
N LEU A 106 2.66 2.42 -12.07
CA LEU A 106 2.45 3.84 -12.41
C LEU A 106 3.74 4.49 -12.92
N THR A 107 4.85 4.26 -12.21
CA THR A 107 6.16 4.85 -12.55
C THR A 107 6.82 4.21 -13.77
N ALA A 108 6.47 2.98 -14.11
CA ALA A 108 6.98 2.32 -15.32
C ALA A 108 6.44 2.95 -16.61
N VAL A 109 5.26 3.54 -16.57
CA VAL A 109 4.60 4.15 -17.74
C VAL A 109 4.89 5.65 -17.81
N ASP A 110 4.97 6.31 -16.65
CA ASP A 110 5.31 7.74 -16.59
C ASP A 110 6.50 7.98 -15.65
N ALA A 111 7.68 8.11 -16.23
CA ALA A 111 8.91 8.40 -15.50
C ALA A 111 8.90 9.79 -14.83
N SER A 112 7.99 10.68 -15.22
CA SER A 112 7.85 12.01 -14.60
C SER A 112 6.99 12.01 -13.34
N LEU A 113 6.21 10.96 -13.09
CA LEU A 113 5.31 10.87 -11.94
C LEU A 113 6.02 11.09 -10.59
N PRO A 114 7.21 10.56 -10.30
CA PRO A 114 7.91 10.83 -9.05
C PRO A 114 8.20 12.32 -8.84
N SER A 115 8.59 13.06 -9.91
CA SER A 115 8.84 14.51 -9.83
C SER A 115 7.55 15.31 -9.67
N GLN A 116 6.46 14.88 -10.28
CA GLN A 116 5.13 15.49 -10.11
C GLN A 116 4.62 15.30 -8.68
N LEU A 117 4.75 14.08 -8.12
CA LEU A 117 4.44 13.80 -6.74
C LEU A 117 5.32 14.61 -5.78
N GLN A 118 6.61 14.74 -6.06
CA GLN A 118 7.51 15.58 -5.30
C GLN A 118 6.98 17.01 -5.17
N LYS A 119 6.74 17.68 -6.32
CA LYS A 119 6.25 19.05 -6.38
C LYS A 119 4.93 19.18 -5.60
N TRP A 120 4.02 18.23 -5.78
CA TRP A 120 2.72 18.26 -5.12
C TRP A 120 2.81 18.04 -3.61
N LEU A 121 3.64 17.11 -3.13
CA LEU A 121 3.88 16.86 -1.71
C LEU A 121 4.51 18.08 -1.01
N ASP A 122 5.40 18.77 -1.71
CA ASP A 122 6.10 19.92 -1.14
C ASP A 122 5.21 21.17 -1.01
N HIS A 123 4.18 21.33 -1.88
CA HIS A 123 3.46 22.59 -2.00
C HIS A 123 1.93 22.50 -1.92
N SER A 124 1.35 21.34 -2.21
CA SER A 124 -0.09 21.26 -2.51
C SER A 124 -0.86 20.19 -1.74
N ILE A 125 -0.20 19.28 -1.03
CA ILE A 125 -0.92 18.27 -0.24
C ILE A 125 -1.69 18.94 0.91
N PRO A 126 -3.02 18.72 1.04
CA PRO A 126 -3.78 19.37 2.09
C PRO A 126 -3.39 18.84 3.48
N ARG A 127 -3.47 19.71 4.48
CA ARG A 127 -3.16 19.34 5.87
C ARG A 127 -4.09 18.23 6.37
N GLY A 128 -3.53 17.27 7.09
CA GLY A 128 -4.29 16.13 7.64
C GLY A 128 -4.63 15.03 6.61
N CYS A 129 -4.29 15.23 5.33
CA CYS A 129 -4.43 14.19 4.32
C CYS A 129 -3.23 13.24 4.35
N LEU A 130 -3.48 11.95 4.09
CA LEU A 130 -2.45 10.93 4.05
C LEU A 130 -2.46 10.21 2.69
N LEU A 131 -1.35 10.30 1.97
CA LEU A 131 -1.08 9.45 0.81
C LEU A 131 -0.24 8.25 1.26
N ILE A 132 -0.70 7.05 0.93
CA ILE A 132 0.05 5.80 1.14
C ILE A 132 0.42 5.24 -0.22
N LEU A 133 1.71 5.11 -0.49
CA LEU A 133 2.23 4.49 -1.70
C LEU A 133 2.75 3.10 -1.37
N ALA A 134 2.22 2.09 -2.04
CA ALA A 134 2.63 0.71 -1.81
C ALA A 134 3.23 0.07 -3.07
N GLY A 135 4.15 -0.88 -2.90
CA GLY A 135 4.76 -1.58 -4.01
C GLY A 135 5.37 -2.92 -3.64
N SER A 136 5.34 -3.86 -4.59
CA SER A 136 5.90 -5.20 -4.40
C SER A 136 7.35 -5.34 -4.87
N SER A 137 7.87 -4.40 -5.65
CA SER A 137 9.26 -4.35 -6.07
C SER A 137 10.12 -3.61 -5.06
N THR A 138 10.80 -4.33 -4.16
CA THR A 138 11.68 -3.72 -3.16
C THR A 138 12.79 -2.89 -3.79
N ALA A 139 13.35 -3.35 -4.93
CA ALA A 139 14.40 -2.61 -5.63
C ALA A 139 13.90 -1.24 -6.14
N MET A 140 12.75 -1.22 -6.84
CA MET A 140 12.17 0.04 -7.33
C MET A 140 11.75 0.97 -6.18
N MET A 141 11.18 0.43 -5.10
CA MET A 141 10.80 1.25 -3.95
C MET A 141 12.02 1.85 -3.25
N ASN A 142 13.12 1.11 -3.14
CA ASN A 142 14.37 1.64 -2.63
C ASN A 142 14.94 2.73 -3.54
N GLU A 143 14.90 2.54 -4.86
CA GLU A 143 15.34 3.54 -5.83
C GLU A 143 14.52 4.82 -5.72
N LEU A 144 13.22 4.74 -5.60
CA LEU A 144 12.33 5.91 -5.53
C LEU A 144 12.42 6.68 -4.20
N PHE A 145 12.69 5.99 -3.07
CA PHE A 145 12.56 6.60 -1.74
C PHE A 145 13.84 6.64 -0.91
N LEU A 146 14.85 5.80 -1.22
CA LEU A 146 16.11 5.74 -0.46
C LEU A 146 17.31 6.25 -1.25
N ASN A 147 17.23 6.32 -2.57
CA ASN A 147 18.27 6.97 -3.37
C ASN A 147 18.23 8.49 -3.15
N ARG A 148 19.35 9.05 -2.73
CA ARG A 148 19.48 10.49 -2.41
C ARG A 148 19.17 11.42 -3.57
N THR A 149 19.34 10.96 -4.81
CA THR A 149 19.08 11.73 -6.02
C THR A 149 17.63 11.61 -6.51
N ALA A 150 16.85 10.68 -5.93
CA ALA A 150 15.47 10.46 -6.34
C ALA A 150 14.53 11.59 -5.87
N PRO A 151 13.54 11.98 -6.68
CA PRO A 151 12.62 13.06 -6.34
C PRO A 151 11.87 12.87 -5.01
N LEU A 152 11.58 11.63 -4.64
CA LEU A 152 10.81 11.31 -3.42
C LEU A 152 11.68 11.03 -2.19
N TYR A 153 13.01 11.16 -2.30
CA TYR A 153 13.90 10.97 -1.16
C TYR A 153 13.57 11.92 0.00
N GLY A 154 13.49 11.38 1.20
CA GLY A 154 13.25 12.14 2.43
C GLY A 154 11.83 12.70 2.61
N ARG A 155 10.89 12.45 1.67
CA ARG A 155 9.51 12.98 1.73
C ARG A 155 8.54 12.07 2.48
N ALA A 156 8.83 10.79 2.51
CA ALA A 156 8.04 9.86 3.30
C ALA A 156 8.34 10.03 4.80
N GLN A 157 7.32 10.24 5.62
CA GLN A 157 7.46 10.27 7.07
C GLN A 157 7.91 8.92 7.66
N LYS A 158 7.58 7.83 6.96
CA LYS A 158 7.95 6.47 7.32
C LYS A 158 7.96 5.57 6.09
N LEU A 159 8.91 4.62 6.08
CA LEU A 159 8.96 3.51 5.15
C LEU A 159 8.73 2.22 5.94
N ILE A 160 7.67 1.48 5.63
CA ILE A 160 7.30 0.22 6.28
C ILE A 160 7.67 -0.93 5.35
N ASN A 161 8.64 -1.73 5.74
CA ASN A 161 8.97 -2.97 5.04
C ASN A 161 8.14 -4.12 5.64
N VAL A 162 7.13 -4.56 4.92
CA VAL A 162 6.27 -5.69 5.31
C VAL A 162 7.02 -6.99 5.07
N ARG A 163 7.45 -7.63 6.14
CA ARG A 163 8.22 -8.88 6.11
C ARG A 163 7.30 -10.11 6.10
N PRO A 164 7.81 -11.28 5.68
CA PRO A 164 7.16 -12.56 5.93
C PRO A 164 6.81 -12.72 7.40
N MET A 165 5.77 -13.47 7.67
CA MET A 165 5.31 -13.77 9.03
C MET A 165 6.10 -14.96 9.63
N ASP A 166 6.09 -15.04 10.94
CA ASP A 166 6.74 -16.11 11.68
C ASP A 166 5.87 -17.38 11.79
N TYR A 167 6.43 -18.41 12.40
CA TYR A 167 5.77 -19.69 12.62
C TYR A 167 4.55 -19.56 13.55
N ALA A 168 4.59 -18.68 14.54
CA ALA A 168 3.46 -18.48 15.46
C ALA A 168 2.24 -17.91 14.71
N ALA A 169 2.46 -16.92 13.84
CA ALA A 169 1.41 -16.37 12.98
C ALA A 169 0.86 -17.41 11.99
N PHE A 170 1.70 -18.30 11.46
CA PHE A 170 1.23 -19.42 10.63
C PHE A 170 0.31 -20.34 11.40
N CYS A 171 0.72 -20.79 12.59
CA CYS A 171 -0.12 -21.66 13.43
C CYS A 171 -1.46 -21.01 13.76
N GLU A 172 -1.46 -19.73 14.12
CA GLU A 172 -2.70 -18.99 14.42
C GLU A 172 -3.62 -18.87 13.18
N ALA A 173 -3.05 -18.53 12.02
CA ALA A 173 -3.83 -18.33 10.79
C ALA A 173 -4.42 -19.61 10.23
N CYS A 174 -3.68 -20.72 10.33
CA CYS A 174 -4.04 -22.03 9.76
C CYS A 174 -4.66 -22.98 10.79
N GLY A 175 -4.90 -22.54 12.04
CA GLY A 175 -5.44 -23.39 13.09
C GLY A 175 -4.53 -24.58 13.46
N GLN A 176 -3.21 -24.43 13.27
CA GLN A 176 -2.23 -25.47 13.55
C GLN A 176 -1.82 -25.46 15.02
N LYS A 177 -1.51 -26.63 15.57
CA LYS A 177 -1.03 -26.74 16.95
C LYS A 177 0.45 -26.34 17.03
N PRO A 178 0.81 -25.24 17.74
CA PRO A 178 2.22 -24.87 17.93
C PRO A 178 3.01 -26.01 18.59
N GLY A 179 4.24 -26.25 18.10
CA GLY A 179 5.14 -27.29 18.61
C GLY A 179 4.86 -28.71 18.09
N ALA A 180 3.80 -28.94 17.31
CA ALA A 180 3.61 -30.21 16.64
C ALA A 180 4.56 -30.34 15.44
N VAL A 181 5.18 -31.51 15.27
CA VAL A 181 6.10 -31.80 14.16
C VAL A 181 5.45 -31.50 12.81
N GLU A 182 4.23 -31.99 12.60
CA GLU A 182 3.44 -31.77 11.38
C GLU A 182 3.26 -30.26 11.04
N SER A 183 2.99 -29.44 12.06
CA SER A 183 2.85 -27.98 11.87
C SER A 183 4.14 -27.33 11.42
N PHE A 184 5.27 -27.79 11.97
CA PHE A 184 6.59 -27.30 11.61
C PHE A 184 6.98 -27.74 10.19
N GLU A 185 6.71 -28.99 9.84
CA GLU A 185 6.91 -29.50 8.48
C GLU A 185 6.13 -28.70 7.44
N LYS A 186 4.85 -28.47 7.68
CA LYS A 186 4.00 -27.63 6.83
C LYS A 186 4.58 -26.22 6.67
N PHE A 187 4.98 -25.58 7.78
CA PHE A 187 5.59 -24.25 7.73
C PHE A 187 6.92 -24.25 6.97
N SER A 188 7.74 -25.31 7.11
CA SER A 188 9.01 -25.43 6.39
C SER A 188 8.83 -25.48 4.87
N LEU A 189 7.71 -26.03 4.40
CA LEU A 189 7.38 -26.08 2.97
C LEU A 189 6.90 -24.72 2.41
N VAL A 190 6.07 -23.99 3.16
CA VAL A 190 5.41 -22.78 2.66
C VAL A 190 6.05 -21.48 3.16
N GLY A 191 6.83 -21.54 4.21
CA GLY A 191 7.49 -20.39 4.84
C GLY A 191 6.51 -19.34 5.36
N GLY A 192 7.02 -18.14 5.59
CA GLY A 192 6.26 -17.03 6.20
C GLY A 192 5.44 -16.17 5.21
N VAL A 193 5.18 -16.61 3.98
CA VAL A 193 4.41 -15.86 2.99
C VAL A 193 2.95 -16.32 3.02
N PRO A 194 1.99 -15.48 3.52
CA PRO A 194 0.61 -15.93 3.80
C PRO A 194 -0.12 -16.52 2.61
N LYS A 195 0.17 -16.06 1.39
CA LYS A 195 -0.46 -16.61 0.19
C LYS A 195 -0.16 -18.09 -0.04
N TYR A 196 0.99 -18.56 0.43
CA TYR A 196 1.37 -19.97 0.28
C TYR A 196 0.72 -20.87 1.34
N TRP A 197 0.22 -20.31 2.42
CA TRP A 197 -0.48 -21.07 3.47
C TRP A 197 -1.80 -21.67 2.97
N GLU A 198 -2.41 -21.07 1.95
CA GLU A 198 -3.61 -21.60 1.29
C GLU A 198 -3.39 -23.03 0.69
N PHE A 199 -2.14 -23.42 0.46
CA PHE A 199 -1.82 -24.76 -0.06
C PHE A 199 -1.77 -25.86 1.02
N VAL A 200 -1.69 -25.49 2.30
CA VAL A 200 -1.63 -26.43 3.41
C VAL A 200 -2.90 -26.46 4.26
N GLU A 201 -3.86 -25.61 3.94
CA GLU A 201 -5.20 -25.56 4.56
C GLU A 201 -6.13 -26.67 4.01
N LYS A 202 -5.72 -27.33 2.95
CA LYS A 202 -6.43 -28.44 2.32
C LYS A 202 -5.80 -29.76 2.75
#